data_243d481cc770ec3cff48d16c43fe0855
#
_entry.id   243d481cc770ec3cff48d16c43fe0855
#
_cell.length_a   1.000
_cell.length_b   1.000
_cell.length_c   1.000
_cell.angle_alpha   90.00
_cell.angle_beta   90.00
_cell.angle_gamma   90.00
#
_symmetry.space_group_name_H-M   'P 1'
#
loop_
_entity.id
_entity.type
_entity.pdbx_description
1 polymer ?
#
loop_
_entity_poly.entity_id
_entity_poly.type
_entity_poly.pdbx_seq_one_letter_code
_entity_poly.pdbx_strand_id
1 'polypeptide(L)'
;MKVVLDIETVQAPKEEWARLAGVDLAEGEDLLSAGEAAQQDKDYDKSSFDGTFSRIMCIGMIAFSDSMEPQGAMAWYGGQEKELLQQFWAWMGKARPGLVITHNGLGFDLPFIRKRSIIHQVRPTVEISLAKFRTEPVYDTLAIWSNWDSRSWVKLDVLARALGVETKSGSGKQVAEMWQAGRGREIAEYCLQDCYVTYACYSKMTFREPIKSPEVLAKKELIEAK
;
A
#
# COMPACT_ATOMS: atom_id res chain seq x y z
N MET A 1 -7.30 11.91 16.02
CA MET A 1 -6.13 11.82 15.09
C MET A 1 -6.56 11.09 13.83
N LYS A 2 -6.06 11.51 12.66
CA LYS A 2 -6.26 10.87 11.36
C LYS A 2 -4.92 10.41 10.81
N VAL A 3 -4.93 9.34 10.02
CA VAL A 3 -3.71 8.87 9.35
C VAL A 3 -3.99 8.64 7.87
N VAL A 4 -3.02 8.97 7.04
CA VAL A 4 -2.97 8.54 5.64
C VAL A 4 -2.03 7.35 5.57
N LEU A 5 -2.41 6.31 4.84
CA LEU A 5 -1.67 5.04 4.77
C LEU A 5 -1.58 4.58 3.32
N ASP A 6 -0.42 4.04 2.98
CA ASP A 6 -0.11 3.39 1.72
C ASP A 6 0.89 2.25 1.94
N ILE A 7 0.93 1.24 1.06
CA ILE A 7 1.90 0.16 1.12
C ILE A 7 2.59 -0.05 -0.22
N GLU A 8 3.86 -0.50 -0.13
CA GLU A 8 4.59 -1.01 -1.28
C GLU A 8 4.81 -2.51 -1.14
N THR A 9 4.57 -3.23 -2.22
CA THR A 9 4.63 -4.69 -2.24
C THR A 9 5.57 -5.19 -3.33
N VAL A 10 6.13 -6.37 -3.08
CA VAL A 10 6.88 -7.11 -4.11
C VAL A 10 6.33 -8.51 -4.23
N GLN A 11 6.39 -9.03 -5.44
CA GLN A 11 5.98 -10.38 -5.76
C GLN A 11 6.93 -11.39 -5.09
N ALA A 12 6.38 -12.49 -4.58
CA ALA A 12 7.21 -13.59 -4.11
C ALA A 12 8.00 -14.22 -5.30
N PRO A 13 9.14 -14.88 -5.05
CA PRO A 13 9.80 -15.67 -6.08
C PRO A 13 8.83 -16.66 -6.74
N LYS A 14 9.04 -16.95 -8.04
CA LYS A 14 8.11 -17.78 -8.83
C LYS A 14 7.97 -19.19 -8.24
N GLU A 15 9.04 -19.72 -7.67
CA GLU A 15 9.06 -21.03 -7.00
C GLU A 15 8.18 -21.04 -5.73
N GLU A 16 8.22 -19.96 -4.95
CA GLU A 16 7.35 -19.83 -3.77
C GLU A 16 5.89 -19.70 -4.17
N TRP A 17 5.61 -18.88 -5.18
CA TRP A 17 4.26 -18.75 -5.73
C TRP A 17 3.73 -20.09 -6.23
N ALA A 18 4.51 -20.84 -7.03
CA ALA A 18 4.11 -22.12 -7.58
C ALA A 18 3.78 -23.13 -6.47
N ARG A 19 4.63 -23.21 -5.46
CA ARG A 19 4.39 -24.04 -4.28
C ARG A 19 3.09 -23.68 -3.56
N LEU A 20 2.80 -22.39 -3.40
CA LEU A 20 1.57 -21.91 -2.74
C LEU A 20 0.33 -22.10 -3.62
N ALA A 21 0.47 -21.94 -4.94
CA ALA A 21 -0.60 -22.15 -5.90
C ALA A 21 -0.88 -23.61 -6.20
N GLY A 22 0.01 -24.52 -5.78
CA GLY A 22 -0.11 -25.95 -6.08
C GLY A 22 0.11 -26.28 -7.55
N VAL A 23 0.98 -25.51 -8.23
CA VAL A 23 1.34 -25.72 -9.64
C VAL A 23 2.80 -26.14 -9.76
N ASP A 24 3.05 -27.11 -10.64
CA ASP A 24 4.40 -27.52 -10.96
C ASP A 24 5.01 -26.54 -11.95
N LEU A 25 6.19 -26.03 -11.62
CA LEU A 25 7.01 -25.29 -12.60
C LEU A 25 7.65 -26.30 -13.54
N ALA A 26 7.46 -26.12 -14.83
CA ALA A 26 8.08 -26.99 -15.81
C ALA A 26 9.63 -26.90 -15.71
N GLU A 27 10.27 -27.97 -15.31
CA GLU A 27 11.69 -28.16 -15.43
C GLU A 27 11.97 -28.86 -16.77
N GLY A 28 12.37 -28.09 -17.79
CA GLY A 28 12.75 -28.60 -19.10
C GLY A 28 11.72 -28.34 -20.21
N GLU A 29 12.18 -28.52 -21.47
CA GLU A 29 11.45 -28.16 -22.70
C GLU A 29 10.17 -29.00 -22.98
N ASP A 30 9.81 -29.98 -22.14
CA ASP A 30 8.85 -31.02 -22.51
C ASP A 30 7.53 -31.10 -21.73
N LEU A 31 7.25 -30.20 -20.76
CA LEU A 31 6.14 -30.48 -19.83
C LEU A 31 4.90 -29.56 -19.93
N LEU A 32 5.01 -28.39 -20.53
CA LEU A 32 3.83 -27.52 -20.74
C LEU A 32 3.70 -27.11 -22.20
N SER A 33 2.47 -27.09 -22.70
CA SER A 33 2.21 -26.40 -23.97
C SER A 33 2.54 -24.90 -23.81
N ALA A 34 2.91 -24.24 -24.90
CA ALA A 34 3.18 -22.79 -24.90
C ALA A 34 2.00 -21.98 -24.31
N GLY A 35 0.78 -22.48 -24.46
CA GLY A 35 -0.42 -21.87 -23.89
C GLY A 35 -0.51 -21.99 -22.36
N GLU A 36 -0.15 -23.13 -21.80
CA GLU A 36 -0.14 -23.37 -20.34
C GLU A 36 0.95 -22.54 -19.65
N ALA A 37 2.14 -22.49 -20.24
CA ALA A 37 3.22 -21.64 -19.74
C ALA A 37 2.83 -20.15 -19.74
N ALA A 38 2.23 -19.66 -20.83
CA ALA A 38 1.76 -18.30 -20.92
C ALA A 38 0.61 -17.99 -19.93
N GLN A 39 -0.22 -18.96 -19.61
CA GLN A 39 -1.26 -18.82 -18.59
C GLN A 39 -0.67 -18.75 -17.18
N GLN A 40 0.30 -19.63 -16.86
CA GLN A 40 1.02 -19.59 -15.58
C GLN A 40 1.74 -18.24 -15.36
N ASP A 41 2.38 -17.68 -16.39
CA ASP A 41 3.02 -16.36 -16.30
C ASP A 41 2.01 -15.26 -16.00
N LYS A 42 0.83 -15.28 -16.65
CA LYS A 42 -0.26 -14.33 -16.35
C LYS A 42 -0.81 -14.47 -14.94
N ASP A 43 -0.92 -15.68 -14.43
CA ASP A 43 -1.43 -15.94 -13.08
C ASP A 43 -0.38 -15.57 -12.03
N TYR A 44 0.89 -15.80 -12.32
CA TYR A 44 2.00 -15.28 -11.53
C TYR A 44 2.00 -13.76 -11.49
N ASP A 45 1.88 -13.06 -12.63
CA ASP A 45 1.83 -11.61 -12.69
C ASP A 45 0.67 -11.02 -11.88
N LYS A 46 -0.51 -11.64 -11.95
CA LYS A 46 -1.67 -11.23 -11.16
C LYS A 46 -1.48 -11.44 -9.65
N SER A 47 -0.63 -12.38 -9.25
CA SER A 47 -0.39 -12.69 -7.84
C SER A 47 0.27 -11.53 -7.10
N SER A 48 0.90 -10.57 -7.80
CA SER A 48 1.50 -9.37 -7.22
C SER A 48 0.51 -8.51 -6.41
N PHE A 49 -0.78 -8.61 -6.72
CA PHE A 49 -1.85 -7.88 -6.06
C PHE A 49 -2.53 -8.64 -4.92
N ASP A 50 -2.05 -9.85 -4.59
CA ASP A 50 -2.63 -10.66 -3.52
C ASP A 50 -1.63 -10.96 -2.41
N GLY A 51 -1.95 -10.51 -1.19
CA GLY A 51 -1.14 -10.75 0.01
C GLY A 51 -0.99 -12.23 0.40
N THR A 52 -1.61 -13.18 -0.30
CA THR A 52 -1.34 -14.61 -0.15
C THR A 52 0.01 -14.98 -0.76
N PHE A 53 0.34 -14.36 -1.90
CA PHE A 53 1.49 -14.71 -2.72
C PHE A 53 2.61 -13.66 -2.68
N SER A 54 2.31 -12.43 -2.30
CA SER A 54 3.24 -11.32 -2.34
C SER A 54 3.53 -10.77 -0.95
N ARG A 55 4.57 -9.94 -0.82
CA ARG A 55 5.10 -9.46 0.47
C ARG A 55 5.05 -7.95 0.55
N ILE A 56 4.86 -7.42 1.75
CA ILE A 56 4.97 -5.99 2.03
C ILE A 56 6.44 -5.64 2.23
N MET A 57 6.94 -4.67 1.47
CA MET A 57 8.28 -4.12 1.60
C MET A 57 8.31 -2.79 2.32
N CYS A 58 7.19 -2.05 2.28
CA CYS A 58 7.06 -0.79 2.97
C CYS A 58 5.61 -0.56 3.42
N ILE A 59 5.45 0.04 4.59
CA ILE A 59 4.20 0.67 5.02
C ILE A 59 4.52 2.12 5.32
N GLY A 60 3.95 3.05 4.54
CA GLY A 60 4.07 4.48 4.73
C GLY A 60 2.85 5.05 5.44
N MET A 61 3.08 6.01 6.34
CA MET A 61 2.00 6.73 7.02
C MET A 61 2.34 8.19 7.25
N ILE A 62 1.31 9.04 7.16
CA ILE A 62 1.35 10.43 7.60
C ILE A 62 0.26 10.64 8.63
N ALA A 63 0.64 11.10 9.82
CA ALA A 63 -0.27 11.39 10.92
C ALA A 63 -0.70 12.87 10.93
N PHE A 64 -1.97 13.10 11.18
CA PHE A 64 -2.58 14.43 11.30
C PHE A 64 -3.42 14.52 12.57
N SER A 65 -3.54 15.74 13.11
CA SER A 65 -4.54 16.05 14.12
C SER A 65 -5.97 15.92 13.54
N ASP A 66 -6.99 16.07 14.36
CA ASP A 66 -8.38 16.08 13.88
C ASP A 66 -8.68 17.32 13.01
N SER A 67 -7.93 18.42 13.21
CA SER A 67 -7.94 19.63 12.37
C SER A 67 -7.11 19.51 11.09
N MET A 68 -6.47 18.38 10.84
CA MET A 68 -5.58 18.13 9.68
C MET A 68 -4.23 18.87 9.74
N GLU A 69 -3.73 19.20 10.94
CA GLU A 69 -2.37 19.68 11.12
C GLU A 69 -1.38 18.49 11.11
N PRO A 70 -0.27 18.54 10.34
CA PRO A 70 0.72 17.47 10.29
C PRO A 70 1.35 17.20 11.67
N GLN A 71 1.38 15.93 12.07
CA GLN A 71 1.99 15.48 13.33
C GLN A 71 3.32 14.73 13.08
N GLY A 72 3.51 14.17 11.90
CA GLY A 72 4.70 13.46 11.47
C GLY A 72 4.40 12.48 10.35
N ALA A 73 5.46 12.03 9.71
CA ALA A 73 5.41 11.01 8.68
C ALA A 73 6.37 9.88 9.04
N MET A 74 6.03 8.65 8.75
CA MET A 74 6.90 7.50 9.01
C MET A 74 6.70 6.43 7.96
N ALA A 75 7.79 5.71 7.67
CA ALA A 75 7.73 4.53 6.84
C ALA A 75 8.56 3.42 7.48
N TRP A 76 7.96 2.25 7.65
CA TRP A 76 8.65 1.01 7.96
C TRP A 76 8.93 0.29 6.66
N TYR A 77 10.19 -0.09 6.43
CA TYR A 77 10.59 -0.74 5.19
C TYR A 77 11.66 -1.81 5.46
N GLY A 78 11.81 -2.75 4.55
CA GLY A 78 12.85 -3.77 4.62
C GLY A 78 12.36 -5.19 4.36
N GLY A 79 13.31 -6.15 4.45
CA GLY A 79 13.05 -7.56 4.12
C GLY A 79 12.42 -8.38 5.25
N GLN A 80 12.44 -7.88 6.47
CA GLN A 80 11.87 -8.57 7.63
C GLN A 80 10.39 -8.18 7.82
N GLU A 81 9.54 -8.70 6.94
CA GLU A 81 8.11 -8.34 6.90
C GLU A 81 7.39 -8.52 8.24
N LYS A 82 7.72 -9.57 9.00
CA LYS A 82 7.13 -9.81 10.32
C LYS A 82 7.43 -8.67 11.28
N GLU A 83 8.67 -8.21 11.31
CA GLU A 83 9.09 -7.09 12.17
C GLU A 83 8.42 -5.78 11.73
N LEU A 84 8.37 -5.51 10.43
CA LEU A 84 7.67 -4.37 9.85
C LEU A 84 6.20 -4.33 10.32
N LEU A 85 5.49 -5.45 10.23
CA LEU A 85 4.11 -5.58 10.70
C LEU A 85 3.99 -5.38 12.21
N GLN A 86 4.93 -5.90 13.01
CA GLN A 86 4.94 -5.70 14.47
C GLN A 86 5.10 -4.22 14.85
N GLN A 87 6.02 -3.52 14.20
CA GLN A 87 6.25 -2.08 14.43
C GLN A 87 5.04 -1.25 14.00
N PHE A 88 4.47 -1.54 12.83
CA PHE A 88 3.24 -0.90 12.35
C PHE A 88 2.09 -1.07 13.35
N TRP A 89 1.79 -2.30 13.78
CA TRP A 89 0.71 -2.56 14.71
C TRP A 89 0.97 -1.99 16.10
N ALA A 90 2.23 -1.98 16.57
CA ALA A 90 2.60 -1.33 17.82
C ALA A 90 2.30 0.17 17.79
N TRP A 91 2.60 0.84 16.67
CA TRP A 91 2.27 2.24 16.47
C TRP A 91 0.76 2.46 16.41
N MET A 92 0.03 1.66 15.62
CA MET A 92 -1.43 1.74 15.51
C MET A 92 -2.13 1.57 16.86
N GLY A 93 -1.65 0.67 17.70
CA GLY A 93 -2.18 0.43 19.06
C GLY A 93 -1.99 1.61 20.00
N LYS A 94 -0.91 2.37 19.85
CA LYS A 94 -0.64 3.59 20.62
C LYS A 94 -1.45 4.77 20.10
N ALA A 95 -1.44 4.97 18.81
CA ALA A 95 -2.03 6.12 18.13
C ALA A 95 -3.56 6.06 18.07
N ARG A 96 -4.14 4.87 17.87
CA ARG A 96 -5.58 4.61 17.73
C ARG A 96 -6.28 5.64 16.85
N PRO A 97 -5.90 5.77 15.58
CA PRO A 97 -6.49 6.78 14.70
C PRO A 97 -7.99 6.57 14.55
N GLY A 98 -8.76 7.66 14.61
CA GLY A 98 -10.20 7.63 14.38
C GLY A 98 -10.58 7.56 12.90
N LEU A 99 -9.65 7.92 12.00
CA LEU A 99 -9.84 7.85 10.55
C LEU A 99 -8.54 7.40 9.88
N VAL A 100 -8.65 6.40 9.00
CA VAL A 100 -7.60 5.97 8.06
C VAL A 100 -7.99 6.44 6.67
N ILE A 101 -7.10 7.18 6.02
CA ILE A 101 -7.29 7.72 4.67
C ILE A 101 -6.40 6.94 3.73
N THR A 102 -6.94 6.46 2.62
CA THR A 102 -6.24 5.62 1.65
C THR A 102 -6.70 5.94 0.22
N HIS A 103 -5.99 5.39 -0.78
CA HIS A 103 -6.46 5.32 -2.16
C HIS A 103 -6.52 3.86 -2.59
N ASN A 104 -7.72 3.31 -2.77
CA ASN A 104 -7.98 1.87 -2.98
C ASN A 104 -7.61 0.99 -1.78
N GLY A 105 -7.47 1.56 -0.59
CA GLY A 105 -7.01 0.80 0.58
C GLY A 105 -8.01 -0.23 1.08
N LEU A 106 -9.31 -0.02 0.87
CA LEU A 106 -10.34 -1.03 1.16
C LEU A 106 -10.27 -2.23 0.21
N GLY A 107 -9.73 -2.03 -1.00
CA GLY A 107 -9.56 -3.07 -2.01
C GLY A 107 -8.19 -3.73 -2.00
N PHE A 108 -7.16 -3.03 -1.51
CA PHE A 108 -5.77 -3.47 -1.60
C PHE A 108 -5.03 -3.42 -0.26
N ASP A 109 -4.63 -2.25 0.23
CA ASP A 109 -3.69 -2.09 1.35
C ASP A 109 -4.15 -2.80 2.63
N LEU A 110 -5.35 -2.51 3.08
CA LEU A 110 -5.85 -3.03 4.36
C LEU A 110 -6.11 -4.55 4.33
N PRO A 111 -6.75 -5.12 3.29
CA PRO A 111 -6.83 -6.57 3.12
C PRO A 111 -5.45 -7.23 3.02
N PHE A 112 -4.49 -6.58 2.35
CA PHE A 112 -3.13 -7.09 2.20
C PHE A 112 -2.42 -7.16 3.56
N ILE A 113 -2.38 -6.04 4.31
CA ILE A 113 -1.83 -6.00 5.68
C ILE A 113 -2.47 -7.06 6.56
N ARG A 114 -3.81 -7.23 6.48
CA ARG A 114 -4.53 -8.24 7.26
C ARG A 114 -4.09 -9.66 6.91
N LYS A 115 -4.00 -10.02 5.61
CA LYS A 115 -3.54 -11.34 5.17
C LYS A 115 -2.11 -11.61 5.64
N ARG A 116 -1.18 -10.66 5.43
CA ARG A 116 0.22 -10.80 5.85
C ARG A 116 0.35 -10.91 7.36
N SER A 117 -0.44 -10.14 8.12
CA SER A 117 -0.47 -10.26 9.59
C SER A 117 -0.90 -11.66 10.05
N ILE A 118 -1.89 -12.27 9.38
CA ILE A 118 -2.33 -13.65 9.68
C ILE A 118 -1.21 -14.64 9.33
N ILE A 119 -0.60 -14.52 8.16
CA ILE A 119 0.48 -15.42 7.70
C ILE A 119 1.66 -15.39 8.67
N HIS A 120 2.06 -14.20 9.12
CA HIS A 120 3.17 -14.01 10.06
C HIS A 120 2.79 -14.19 11.53
N GLN A 121 1.51 -14.47 11.83
CA GLN A 121 0.97 -14.58 13.20
C GLN A 121 1.26 -13.32 14.03
N VAL A 122 1.16 -12.13 13.38
CA VAL A 122 1.25 -10.83 14.04
C VAL A 122 -0.16 -10.34 14.33
N ARG A 123 -0.51 -10.27 15.62
CA ARG A 123 -1.86 -9.86 16.03
C ARG A 123 -2.06 -8.36 15.84
N PRO A 124 -3.10 -7.91 15.11
CA PRO A 124 -3.51 -6.51 15.07
C PRO A 124 -3.82 -5.97 16.46
N THR A 125 -3.35 -4.77 16.76
CA THR A 125 -3.59 -4.08 18.04
C THR A 125 -4.85 -3.20 18.02
N VAL A 126 -5.35 -2.91 16.82
CA VAL A 126 -6.62 -2.23 16.58
C VAL A 126 -7.38 -2.95 15.47
N GLU A 127 -8.69 -2.90 15.54
CA GLU A 127 -9.54 -3.40 14.45
C GLU A 127 -9.79 -2.27 13.45
N ILE A 128 -9.45 -2.51 12.18
CA ILE A 128 -9.76 -1.61 11.07
C ILE A 128 -10.92 -2.24 10.28
N SER A 129 -12.07 -1.60 10.30
CA SER A 129 -13.24 -2.08 9.56
C SER A 129 -13.02 -1.97 8.05
N LEU A 130 -13.24 -3.07 7.33
CA LEU A 130 -13.20 -3.11 5.87
C LEU A 130 -14.62 -2.97 5.25
N ALA A 131 -15.58 -2.45 6.02
CA ALA A 131 -16.94 -2.28 5.56
C ALA A 131 -17.01 -1.25 4.42
N LYS A 132 -17.62 -1.66 3.31
CA LYS A 132 -17.84 -0.81 2.13
C LYS A 132 -19.03 0.13 2.35
N PHE A 133 -19.18 1.13 1.46
CA PHE A 133 -20.25 2.12 1.44
C PHE A 133 -20.29 3.01 2.70
N ARG A 134 -19.11 3.28 3.27
CA ARG A 134 -18.91 4.16 4.43
C ARG A 134 -17.70 5.04 4.19
N THR A 135 -17.68 6.19 4.87
CA THR A 135 -16.54 7.13 4.84
C THR A 135 -15.71 7.07 6.11
N GLU A 136 -16.16 6.31 7.10
CA GLU A 136 -15.50 6.11 8.40
C GLU A 136 -15.64 4.64 8.85
N PRO A 137 -14.67 4.09 9.53
CA PRO A 137 -13.38 4.65 9.96
C PRO A 137 -12.31 4.64 8.87
N VAL A 138 -12.64 4.29 7.63
CA VAL A 138 -11.75 4.32 6.47
C VAL A 138 -12.34 5.24 5.41
N TYR A 139 -11.59 6.28 5.04
CA TYR A 139 -11.90 7.14 3.90
C TYR A 139 -11.06 6.69 2.69
N ASP A 140 -11.66 5.92 1.81
CA ASP A 140 -11.02 5.47 0.59
C ASP A 140 -11.34 6.45 -0.55
N THR A 141 -10.32 7.22 -0.96
CA THR A 141 -10.50 8.28 -1.98
C THR A 141 -10.94 7.72 -3.33
N LEU A 142 -10.50 6.50 -3.71
CA LEU A 142 -10.95 5.86 -4.95
C LEU A 142 -12.42 5.46 -4.86
N ALA A 143 -12.81 4.77 -3.79
CA ALA A 143 -14.18 4.28 -3.60
C ALA A 143 -15.18 5.43 -3.57
N ILE A 144 -14.84 6.51 -2.85
CA ILE A 144 -15.70 7.70 -2.71
C ILE A 144 -15.79 8.47 -4.03
N TRP A 145 -14.65 8.68 -4.72
CA TRP A 145 -14.62 9.35 -6.03
C TRP A 145 -15.48 8.62 -7.07
N SER A 146 -15.39 7.30 -7.09
CA SER A 146 -16.12 6.45 -8.03
C SER A 146 -17.56 6.13 -7.61
N ASN A 147 -18.05 6.66 -6.48
CA ASN A 147 -19.34 6.27 -5.87
C ASN A 147 -19.47 4.73 -5.74
N TRP A 148 -18.39 4.05 -5.38
CA TRP A 148 -18.29 2.59 -5.24
C TRP A 148 -18.54 1.80 -6.54
N ASP A 149 -18.51 2.46 -7.68
CA ASP A 149 -18.62 1.82 -9.00
C ASP A 149 -17.23 1.52 -9.58
N SER A 150 -16.86 0.24 -9.65
CA SER A 150 -15.55 -0.19 -10.14
C SER A 150 -15.28 0.17 -11.61
N ARG A 151 -16.32 0.46 -12.40
CA ARG A 151 -16.19 0.92 -13.79
C ARG A 151 -15.61 2.33 -13.89
N SER A 152 -15.71 3.10 -12.80
CA SER A 152 -15.22 4.49 -12.69
C SER A 152 -13.89 4.60 -11.93
N TRP A 153 -13.21 3.49 -11.68
CA TRP A 153 -11.95 3.50 -10.95
C TRP A 153 -10.85 4.20 -11.75
N VAL A 154 -10.11 5.05 -11.06
CA VAL A 154 -8.98 5.79 -11.61
C VAL A 154 -7.75 5.59 -10.74
N LYS A 155 -6.57 5.69 -11.34
CA LYS A 155 -5.30 5.66 -10.60
C LYS A 155 -5.14 6.95 -9.78
N LEU A 156 -4.34 6.90 -8.71
CA LEU A 156 -4.07 8.04 -7.84
C LEU A 156 -3.54 9.26 -8.60
N ASP A 157 -2.63 9.05 -9.55
CA ASP A 157 -2.07 10.11 -10.38
C ASP A 157 -3.12 10.78 -11.30
N VAL A 158 -4.12 10.02 -11.77
CA VAL A 158 -5.24 10.53 -12.57
C VAL A 158 -6.17 11.37 -11.69
N LEU A 159 -6.52 10.86 -10.51
CA LEU A 159 -7.33 11.59 -9.54
C LEU A 159 -6.65 12.90 -9.12
N ALA A 160 -5.37 12.84 -8.81
CA ALA A 160 -4.58 14.00 -8.42
C ALA A 160 -4.56 15.08 -9.50
N ARG A 161 -4.29 14.71 -10.76
CA ARG A 161 -4.37 15.67 -11.90
C ARG A 161 -5.75 16.28 -12.06
N ALA A 162 -6.82 15.48 -11.91
CA ALA A 162 -8.19 15.99 -12.00
C ALA A 162 -8.51 17.01 -10.91
N LEU A 163 -7.91 16.88 -9.75
CA LEU A 163 -8.08 17.78 -8.59
C LEU A 163 -7.06 18.94 -8.56
N GLY A 164 -6.17 19.05 -9.54
CA GLY A 164 -5.11 20.07 -9.56
C GLY A 164 -4.03 19.87 -8.50
N VAL A 165 -3.84 18.62 -8.05
CA VAL A 165 -2.77 18.25 -7.13
C VAL A 165 -1.52 17.91 -7.92
N GLU A 166 -0.38 18.49 -7.52
CA GLU A 166 0.92 18.20 -8.13
C GLU A 166 1.34 16.75 -7.83
N THR A 167 1.73 16.03 -8.86
CA THR A 167 2.26 14.67 -8.75
C THR A 167 3.68 14.61 -9.30
N LYS A 168 4.55 13.79 -8.69
CA LYS A 168 5.81 13.40 -9.32
C LYS A 168 5.55 12.15 -10.16
N SER A 169 6.18 12.08 -11.33
CA SER A 169 6.10 10.91 -12.21
C SER A 169 6.84 9.72 -11.58
N GLY A 170 6.11 8.68 -11.21
CA GLY A 170 6.62 7.39 -10.75
C GLY A 170 5.60 6.31 -11.08
N SER A 171 6.01 5.07 -11.24
CA SER A 171 5.10 3.94 -11.41
C SER A 171 5.48 2.80 -10.47
N GLY A 172 4.50 2.04 -9.95
CA GLY A 172 4.71 0.88 -9.10
C GLY A 172 5.64 -0.20 -9.70
N LYS A 173 5.87 -0.19 -11.02
CA LYS A 173 6.88 -1.05 -11.66
C LYS A 173 8.31 -0.76 -11.17
N GLN A 174 8.60 0.47 -10.75
CA GLN A 174 9.91 0.85 -10.25
C GLN A 174 10.21 0.26 -8.87
N VAL A 175 9.18 -0.08 -8.07
CA VAL A 175 9.35 -0.65 -6.71
C VAL A 175 10.08 -1.99 -6.76
N ALA A 176 9.71 -2.88 -7.69
CA ALA A 176 10.38 -4.17 -7.85
C ALA A 176 11.86 -4.01 -8.25
N GLU A 177 12.14 -3.08 -9.18
CA GLU A 177 13.52 -2.77 -9.60
C GLU A 177 14.33 -2.14 -8.46
N MET A 178 13.73 -1.20 -7.71
CA MET A 178 14.37 -0.60 -6.53
C MET A 178 14.68 -1.66 -5.47
N TRP A 179 13.75 -2.59 -5.24
CA TRP A 179 13.93 -3.66 -4.28
C TRP A 179 15.09 -4.58 -4.67
N GLN A 180 15.12 -5.04 -5.92
CA GLN A 180 16.21 -5.87 -6.45
C GLN A 180 17.58 -5.18 -6.37
N ALA A 181 17.59 -3.85 -6.51
CA ALA A 181 18.79 -3.02 -6.39
C ALA A 181 19.17 -2.66 -4.94
N GLY A 182 18.44 -3.18 -3.92
CA GLY A 182 18.70 -2.88 -2.51
C GLY A 182 18.37 -1.45 -2.09
N ARG A 183 17.54 -0.73 -2.86
CA ARG A 183 17.17 0.68 -2.62
C ARG A 183 15.92 0.84 -1.74
N GLY A 184 15.86 0.10 -0.62
CA GLY A 184 14.68 0.09 0.27
C GLY A 184 14.32 1.47 0.83
N ARG A 185 15.32 2.31 1.12
CA ARG A 185 15.09 3.69 1.58
C ARG A 185 14.35 4.54 0.53
N GLU A 186 14.67 4.38 -0.75
CA GLU A 186 13.98 5.10 -1.84
C GLU A 186 12.54 4.63 -1.99
N ILE A 187 12.27 3.33 -1.78
CA ILE A 187 10.90 2.79 -1.72
C ILE A 187 10.12 3.46 -0.59
N ALA A 188 10.72 3.61 0.59
CA ALA A 188 10.08 4.27 1.72
C ALA A 188 9.76 5.76 1.44
N GLU A 189 10.66 6.47 0.77
CA GLU A 189 10.44 7.86 0.35
C GLU A 189 9.35 7.97 -0.72
N TYR A 190 9.29 7.01 -1.66
CA TYR A 190 8.26 6.91 -2.67
C TYR A 190 6.87 6.66 -2.04
N CYS A 191 6.76 5.68 -1.14
CA CYS A 191 5.53 5.36 -0.40
C CYS A 191 5.01 6.58 0.39
N LEU A 192 5.88 7.32 1.08
CA LEU A 192 5.48 8.56 1.77
C LEU A 192 5.01 9.66 0.81
N GLN A 193 5.55 9.71 -0.41
CA GLN A 193 5.07 10.64 -1.42
C GLN A 193 3.67 10.28 -1.90
N ASP A 194 3.36 8.97 -2.06
CA ASP A 194 2.02 8.51 -2.43
C ASP A 194 1.02 8.74 -1.27
N CYS A 195 1.45 8.58 -0.01
CA CYS A 195 0.67 9.03 1.15
C CYS A 195 0.35 10.54 1.06
N TYR A 196 1.35 11.38 0.70
CA TYR A 196 1.11 12.82 0.56
C TYR A 196 0.11 13.14 -0.56
N VAL A 197 0.24 12.52 -1.73
CA VAL A 197 -0.69 12.72 -2.84
C VAL A 197 -2.11 12.30 -2.44
N THR A 198 -2.25 11.18 -1.73
CA THR A 198 -3.53 10.70 -1.19
C THR A 198 -4.12 11.71 -0.19
N TYR A 199 -3.30 12.28 0.71
CA TYR A 199 -3.71 13.37 1.61
C TYR A 199 -4.21 14.59 0.84
N ALA A 200 -3.46 15.02 -0.18
CA ALA A 200 -3.83 16.20 -0.95
C ALA A 200 -5.14 15.99 -1.73
N CYS A 201 -5.34 14.79 -2.30
CA CYS A 201 -6.61 14.41 -2.91
C CYS A 201 -7.76 14.42 -1.89
N TYR A 202 -7.56 13.81 -0.72
CA TYR A 202 -8.55 13.85 0.37
C TYR A 202 -8.92 15.28 0.77
N SER A 203 -7.92 16.17 0.90
CA SER A 203 -8.14 17.57 1.24
C SER A 203 -9.04 18.24 0.21
N LYS A 204 -8.71 18.11 -1.09
CA LYS A 204 -9.54 18.66 -2.18
C LYS A 204 -10.95 18.05 -2.21
N MET A 205 -11.09 16.74 -2.02
CA MET A 205 -12.39 16.06 -1.97
C MET A 205 -13.24 16.48 -0.77
N THR A 206 -12.61 16.98 0.28
CA THR A 206 -13.29 17.55 1.47
C THR A 206 -13.32 19.08 1.47
N PHE A 207 -13.10 19.71 0.29
CA PHE A 207 -13.15 21.17 0.08
C PHE A 207 -12.17 21.96 0.94
N ARG A 208 -10.96 21.42 1.13
CA ARG A 208 -9.86 22.05 1.85
C ARG A 208 -8.65 22.23 0.95
N GLU A 209 -7.87 23.26 1.19
CA GLU A 209 -6.57 23.39 0.55
C GLU A 209 -5.54 22.49 1.25
N PRO A 210 -4.79 21.65 0.51
CA PRO A 210 -3.76 20.82 1.10
C PRO A 210 -2.54 21.67 1.53
N ILE A 211 -1.96 21.31 2.68
CA ILE A 211 -0.66 21.83 3.10
C ILE A 211 0.41 21.26 2.15
N LYS A 212 1.44 22.04 1.83
CA LYS A 212 2.47 21.64 0.87
C LYS A 212 3.32 20.47 1.36
N SER A 213 3.78 19.64 0.42
CA SER A 213 4.56 18.43 0.71
C SER A 213 5.79 18.68 1.61
N PRO A 214 6.62 19.73 1.42
CA PRO A 214 7.76 19.97 2.30
C PRO A 214 7.39 20.19 3.76
N GLU A 215 6.23 20.79 4.03
CA GLU A 215 5.75 21.04 5.39
C GLU A 215 5.19 19.75 6.01
N VAL A 216 4.42 18.97 5.24
CA VAL A 216 3.83 17.70 5.69
C VAL A 216 4.91 16.67 5.98
N LEU A 217 5.94 16.58 5.14
CA LEU A 217 7.03 15.60 5.24
C LEU A 217 8.26 16.15 5.98
N ALA A 218 8.18 17.33 6.61
CA ALA A 218 9.30 17.95 7.32
C ALA A 218 9.85 17.06 8.47
N LYS A 219 8.97 16.31 9.14
CA LYS A 219 9.31 15.41 10.24
C LYS A 219 9.06 13.97 9.80
N LYS A 220 9.86 13.47 8.85
CA LYS A 220 9.76 12.07 8.39
C LYS A 220 10.78 11.17 9.11
N GLU A 221 10.34 9.99 9.51
CA GLU A 221 11.16 8.91 10.05
C GLU A 221 11.11 7.70 9.11
N LEU A 222 12.28 7.21 8.70
CA LEU A 222 12.40 6.01 7.88
C LEU A 222 13.03 4.91 8.73
N ILE A 223 12.28 3.84 8.98
CA ILE A 223 12.61 2.79 9.96
C ILE A 223 12.82 1.50 9.18
N GLU A 224 14.07 1.01 9.17
CA GLU A 224 14.42 -0.25 8.51
C GLU A 224 14.16 -1.44 9.44
N ALA A 225 13.32 -2.37 8.99
CA ALA A 225 13.12 -3.67 9.64
C ALA A 225 14.29 -4.60 9.24
N LYS A 226 15.13 -4.97 10.23
CA LYS A 226 16.39 -5.70 10.06
C LYS A 226 16.24 -7.19 10.36
#